data_f64dbcf07ceea4c2cddeaf73830b1e7b
#
_entry.id   f64dbcf07ceea4c2cddeaf73830b1e7b
#
_cell.length_a   1.000
_cell.length_b   1.000
_cell.length_c   1.000
_cell.angle_alpha   90.00
_cell.angle_beta   90.00
_cell.angle_gamma   90.00
#
_symmetry.space_group_name_H-M   'P 1'
#
loop_
_entity.id
_entity.type
_entity.pdbx_description
1 polymer ?
#
loop_
_entity_poly.entity_id
_entity_poly.type
_entity_poly.pdbx_seq_one_letter_code
_entity_poly.pdbx_strand_id
1 'polypeptide(L)'
;MSRRTRLAVAALALSAILVVGLLVAFASLACPSDAPEQPCPGAVTNRIVVIGLAALAVGLLVVPFALLSEFVIRGRILYRGAWGRAIRRGLLAGASVALLGGLRIGGALTVPVAIFVVLLAGAIEWLAIRRFDAP
;
A
#
# COMPACT_ATOMS: atom_id res chain seq x y z
N MET A 1 7.39 25.64 -1.66
CA MET A 1 7.82 24.21 -1.72
C MET A 1 9.30 24.18 -2.10
N SER A 2 10.17 23.60 -1.27
CA SER A 2 11.60 23.53 -1.59
C SER A 2 11.83 22.60 -2.80
N ARG A 3 12.91 22.86 -3.56
CA ARG A 3 13.30 22.01 -4.69
C ARG A 3 13.47 20.54 -4.27
N ARG A 4 14.02 20.31 -3.08
CA ARG A 4 14.20 18.96 -2.51
C ARG A 4 12.87 18.23 -2.28
N THR A 5 11.85 18.95 -1.79
CA THR A 5 10.53 18.34 -1.55
C THR A 5 9.83 17.95 -2.85
N ARG A 6 9.96 18.80 -3.89
CA ARG A 6 9.40 18.49 -5.23
C ARG A 6 10.07 17.26 -5.85
N LEU A 7 11.39 17.17 -5.74
CA LEU A 7 12.15 16.01 -6.22
C LEU A 7 11.78 14.73 -5.48
N ALA A 8 11.61 14.80 -4.16
CA ALA A 8 11.22 13.63 -3.37
C ALA A 8 9.79 13.15 -3.72
N VAL A 9 8.83 14.06 -3.90
CA VAL A 9 7.46 13.71 -4.32
C VAL A 9 7.46 13.15 -5.74
N ALA A 10 8.23 13.73 -6.66
CA ALA A 10 8.36 13.22 -8.02
C ALA A 10 9.00 11.84 -8.06
N ALA A 11 10.05 11.61 -7.25
CA ALA A 11 10.69 10.29 -7.14
C ALA A 11 9.73 9.23 -6.59
N LEU A 12 8.93 9.58 -5.56
CA LEU A 12 7.89 8.69 -5.03
C LEU A 12 6.80 8.37 -6.07
N ALA A 13 6.34 9.37 -6.81
CA ALA A 13 5.36 9.16 -7.86
C ALA A 13 5.90 8.27 -8.98
N LEU A 14 7.14 8.50 -9.40
CA LEU A 14 7.82 7.67 -10.39
C LEU A 14 7.99 6.22 -9.90
N SER A 15 8.43 6.03 -8.66
CA SER A 15 8.55 4.69 -8.09
C SER A 15 7.21 3.96 -7.98
N ALA A 16 6.13 4.68 -7.64
CA ALA A 16 4.79 4.11 -7.62
C ALA A 16 4.34 3.65 -9.02
N ILE A 17 4.56 4.49 -10.04
CA ILE A 17 4.24 4.15 -11.44
C ILE A 17 5.04 2.93 -11.91
N LEU A 18 6.35 2.86 -11.58
CA LEU A 18 7.19 1.72 -11.92
C LEU A 18 6.71 0.44 -11.27
N VAL A 19 6.35 0.47 -9.98
CA VAL A 19 5.85 -0.71 -9.26
C VAL A 19 4.50 -1.16 -9.80
N VAL A 20 3.60 -0.23 -10.12
CA VAL A 20 2.32 -0.55 -10.77
C VAL A 20 2.54 -1.16 -12.16
N GLY A 21 3.44 -0.59 -12.95
CA GLY A 21 3.82 -1.16 -14.25
C GLY A 21 4.38 -2.57 -14.12
N LEU A 22 5.27 -2.80 -13.14
CA LEU A 22 5.83 -4.11 -12.84
C LEU A 22 4.76 -5.10 -12.39
N LEU A 23 3.81 -4.66 -11.55
CA LEU A 23 2.68 -5.46 -11.11
C LEU A 23 1.82 -5.91 -12.30
N VAL A 24 1.47 -4.98 -13.19
CA VAL A 24 0.65 -5.27 -14.38
C VAL A 24 1.40 -6.22 -15.32
N ALA A 25 2.67 -5.95 -15.59
CA ALA A 25 3.50 -6.80 -16.45
C ALA A 25 3.64 -8.20 -15.85
N PHE A 26 3.93 -8.31 -14.55
CA PHE A 26 4.06 -9.61 -13.90
C PHE A 26 2.73 -10.36 -13.84
N ALA A 27 1.63 -9.68 -13.51
CA ALA A 27 0.29 -10.27 -13.47
C ALA A 27 -0.20 -10.74 -14.86
N SER A 28 0.24 -10.09 -15.93
CA SER A 28 -0.11 -10.48 -17.30
C SER A 28 0.74 -11.65 -17.84
N LEU A 29 1.97 -11.80 -17.33
CA LEU A 29 2.90 -12.85 -17.74
C LEU A 29 2.83 -14.10 -16.84
N ALA A 30 2.40 -13.92 -15.59
CA ALA A 30 2.27 -15.03 -14.65
C ALA A 30 1.05 -15.88 -15.03
N CYS A 31 1.25 -17.21 -15.01
CA CYS A 31 0.19 -18.18 -15.21
C CYS A 31 -1.02 -17.89 -14.32
N PRO A 32 -2.22 -17.60 -14.87
CA PRO A 32 -3.33 -17.06 -14.08
C PRO A 32 -4.14 -18.09 -13.32
N SER A 33 -4.02 -19.38 -13.58
CA SER A 33 -4.98 -20.35 -13.05
C SER A 33 -4.39 -21.71 -12.70
N ASP A 34 -4.83 -22.23 -11.56
CA ASP A 34 -4.80 -23.64 -11.24
C ASP A 34 -5.87 -24.39 -12.11
N ALA A 35 -5.80 -24.25 -13.42
CA ALA A 35 -6.61 -25.10 -14.28
C ALA A 35 -6.08 -26.52 -14.15
N PRO A 36 -6.92 -27.52 -13.84
CA PRO A 36 -6.47 -28.89 -13.63
C PRO A 36 -5.79 -29.49 -14.87
N GLU A 37 -5.97 -28.88 -16.04
CA GLU A 37 -5.39 -29.34 -17.31
C GLU A 37 -3.98 -28.77 -17.62
N GLN A 38 -3.54 -27.74 -16.93
CA GLN A 38 -2.19 -27.17 -17.09
C GLN A 38 -1.63 -26.73 -15.73
N PRO A 39 -0.91 -27.63 -15.03
CA PRO A 39 -0.26 -27.26 -13.77
C PRO A 39 0.83 -26.23 -14.04
N CYS A 40 0.65 -25.00 -13.53
CA CYS A 40 1.66 -23.95 -13.57
C CYS A 40 2.69 -24.19 -12.46
N PRO A 41 3.94 -24.56 -12.77
CA PRO A 41 4.98 -24.67 -11.75
C PRO A 41 5.22 -23.29 -11.12
N GLY A 42 5.09 -23.21 -9.79
CA GLY A 42 5.31 -21.97 -9.04
C GLY A 42 4.08 -21.07 -8.88
N ALA A 43 2.86 -21.54 -9.10
CA ALA A 43 1.63 -20.75 -8.95
C ALA A 43 1.54 -20.05 -7.57
N VAL A 44 1.92 -20.74 -6.49
CA VAL A 44 1.92 -20.17 -5.14
C VAL A 44 2.93 -19.03 -5.02
N THR A 45 4.15 -19.21 -5.53
CA THR A 45 5.18 -18.18 -5.53
C THR A 45 4.74 -16.96 -6.33
N ASN A 46 4.16 -17.16 -7.51
CA ASN A 46 3.65 -16.08 -8.35
C ASN A 46 2.55 -15.28 -7.62
N ARG A 47 1.64 -15.93 -6.92
CA ARG A 47 0.61 -15.26 -6.11
C ARG A 47 1.21 -14.42 -4.98
N ILE A 48 2.22 -14.94 -4.28
CA ILE A 48 2.92 -14.21 -3.21
C ILE A 48 3.61 -12.97 -3.79
N VAL A 49 4.29 -13.10 -4.93
CA VAL A 49 4.96 -11.98 -5.60
C VAL A 49 3.95 -10.91 -6.03
N VAL A 50 2.83 -11.30 -6.63
CA VAL A 50 1.76 -10.36 -7.03
C VAL A 50 1.20 -9.62 -5.82
N ILE A 51 0.94 -10.31 -4.71
CA ILE A 51 0.45 -9.68 -3.47
C ILE A 51 1.50 -8.72 -2.90
N GLY A 52 2.77 -9.12 -2.88
CA GLY A 52 3.86 -8.25 -2.44
C GLY A 52 3.99 -6.99 -3.27
N LEU A 53 3.93 -7.12 -4.60
CA LEU A 53 3.94 -5.97 -5.52
C LEU A 53 2.69 -5.10 -5.36
N ALA A 54 1.51 -5.69 -5.18
CA ALA A 54 0.28 -4.95 -4.94
C ALA A 54 0.34 -4.17 -3.62
N ALA A 55 0.82 -4.79 -2.54
CA ALA A 55 1.01 -4.14 -1.24
C ALA A 55 1.99 -2.97 -1.34
N LEU A 56 3.10 -3.16 -2.04
CA LEU A 56 4.10 -2.11 -2.28
C LEU A 56 3.53 -0.98 -3.13
N ALA A 57 2.81 -1.29 -4.21
CA ALA A 57 2.17 -0.30 -5.07
C ALA A 57 1.17 0.57 -4.30
N VAL A 58 0.28 -0.05 -3.51
CA VAL A 58 -0.70 0.67 -2.69
C VAL A 58 0.00 1.51 -1.64
N GLY A 59 0.99 0.97 -0.94
CA GLY A 59 1.78 1.70 0.04
C GLY A 59 2.42 2.95 -0.55
N LEU A 60 3.08 2.82 -1.70
CA LEU A 60 3.74 3.94 -2.39
C LEU A 60 2.74 4.96 -2.94
N LEU A 61 1.58 4.54 -3.42
CA LEU A 61 0.54 5.44 -3.92
C LEU A 61 -0.10 6.25 -2.79
N VAL A 62 -0.35 5.65 -1.63
CA VAL A 62 -0.98 6.33 -0.50
C VAL A 62 -0.11 7.47 0.03
N VAL A 63 1.23 7.36 0.00
CA VAL A 63 2.13 8.39 0.52
C VAL A 63 1.95 9.75 -0.16
N PRO A 64 2.00 9.89 -1.51
CA PRO A 64 1.82 11.18 -2.16
C PRO A 64 0.39 11.72 -1.99
N PHE A 65 -0.63 10.86 -1.98
CA PHE A 65 -2.00 11.29 -1.71
C PHE A 65 -2.18 11.81 -0.28
N ALA A 66 -1.58 11.17 0.71
CA ALA A 66 -1.58 11.65 2.09
C ALA A 66 -0.85 13.00 2.24
N LEU A 67 0.25 13.20 1.53
CA LEU A 67 0.96 14.49 1.52
C LEU A 67 0.14 15.58 0.83
N LEU A 68 -0.52 15.26 -0.29
CA LEU A 68 -1.40 16.18 -1.01
C LEU A 68 -2.62 16.58 -0.16
N SER A 69 -3.25 15.65 0.52
CA SER A 69 -4.39 15.93 1.39
C SER A 69 -4.01 16.84 2.55
N GLU A 70 -2.86 16.66 3.18
CA GLU A 70 -2.35 17.56 4.21
C GLU A 70 -2.05 18.97 3.66
N PHE A 71 -1.54 19.05 2.43
CA PHE A 71 -1.30 20.33 1.77
C PHE A 71 -2.60 21.10 1.50
N VAL A 72 -3.62 20.41 0.99
CA VAL A 72 -4.93 21.03 0.69
C VAL A 72 -5.61 21.50 1.98
N ILE A 73 -5.57 20.69 3.05
CA ILE A 73 -6.29 20.98 4.30
C ILE A 73 -5.58 22.05 5.14
N ARG A 74 -4.24 22.05 5.19
CA ARG A 74 -3.45 22.90 6.11
C ARG A 74 -2.69 24.03 5.42
N GLY A 75 -2.69 24.11 4.10
CA GLY A 75 -2.00 25.16 3.32
C GLY A 75 -0.48 25.20 3.46
N ARG A 76 0.12 24.30 4.24
CA ARG A 76 1.56 24.28 4.55
C ARG A 76 2.12 22.87 4.57
N ILE A 77 2.98 22.51 3.60
CA ILE A 77 3.75 21.25 3.58
C ILE A 77 4.94 21.27 4.58
N LEU A 78 5.12 22.33 5.34
CA LEU A 78 6.37 22.64 6.05
C LEU A 78 6.54 21.98 7.42
N TYR A 79 5.68 21.05 7.82
CA TYR A 79 5.86 20.36 9.10
C TYR A 79 6.71 19.09 8.91
N ARG A 80 7.83 19.01 9.64
CA ARG A 80 8.70 17.82 9.69
C ARG A 80 7.92 16.51 10.01
N GLY A 81 6.76 16.61 10.68
CA GLY A 81 5.88 15.48 10.98
C GLY A 81 5.01 14.99 9.83
N ALA A 82 4.79 15.76 8.76
CA ALA A 82 3.91 15.37 7.65
C ALA A 82 4.43 14.14 6.88
N TRP A 83 5.74 14.07 6.69
CA TRP A 83 6.38 12.91 6.05
C TRP A 83 6.22 11.63 6.86
N GLY A 84 6.45 11.69 8.17
CA GLY A 84 6.29 10.53 9.05
C GLY A 84 4.85 9.99 9.04
N ARG A 85 3.86 10.89 9.06
CA ARG A 85 2.44 10.50 8.99
C ARG A 85 2.08 9.89 7.64
N ALA A 86 2.54 10.49 6.54
CA ALA A 86 2.29 9.96 5.20
C ALA A 86 2.91 8.58 4.99
N ILE A 87 4.16 8.39 5.40
CA ILE A 87 4.85 7.09 5.32
C ILE A 87 4.13 6.04 6.17
N ARG A 88 3.74 6.38 7.41
CA ARG A 88 2.99 5.48 8.28
C ARG A 88 1.68 5.03 7.65
N ARG A 89 0.91 5.96 7.04
CA ARG A 89 -0.33 5.64 6.32
C ARG A 89 -0.08 4.72 5.12
N GLY A 90 0.97 5.00 4.36
CA GLY A 90 1.38 4.15 3.25
C GLY A 90 1.76 2.73 3.71
N LEU A 91 2.52 2.62 4.80
CA LEU A 91 2.88 1.32 5.39
C LEU A 91 1.66 0.55 5.90
N LEU A 92 0.73 1.21 6.60
CA LEU A 92 -0.50 0.58 7.07
C LEU A 92 -1.38 0.10 5.91
N ALA A 93 -1.53 0.91 4.86
CA ALA A 93 -2.29 0.53 3.68
C ALA A 93 -1.64 -0.67 2.96
N GLY A 94 -0.33 -0.63 2.74
CA GLY A 94 0.41 -1.73 2.13
C GLY A 94 0.33 -3.01 2.98
N ALA A 95 0.51 -2.91 4.30
CA ALA A 95 0.39 -4.04 5.22
C ALA A 95 -1.02 -4.65 5.20
N SER A 96 -2.07 -3.82 5.12
CA SER A 96 -3.45 -4.29 5.01
C SER A 96 -3.68 -5.08 3.72
N VAL A 97 -3.15 -4.61 2.60
CA VAL A 97 -3.22 -5.33 1.31
C VAL A 97 -2.47 -6.66 1.38
N ALA A 98 -1.26 -6.66 1.95
CA ALA A 98 -0.47 -7.89 2.13
C ALA A 98 -1.20 -8.91 3.02
N LEU A 99 -1.81 -8.45 4.11
CA LEU A 99 -2.56 -9.30 5.03
C LEU A 99 -3.80 -9.89 4.37
N LEU A 100 -4.60 -9.06 3.68
CA LEU A 100 -5.79 -9.51 2.95
C LEU A 100 -5.43 -10.50 1.83
N GLY A 101 -4.35 -10.23 1.10
CA GLY A 101 -3.84 -11.13 0.08
C GLY A 101 -3.36 -12.45 0.65
N GLY A 102 -2.63 -12.43 1.76
CA GLY A 102 -2.19 -13.63 2.47
C GLY A 102 -3.36 -14.47 2.97
N LEU A 103 -4.37 -13.84 3.59
CA LEU A 103 -5.61 -14.51 4.02
C LEU A 103 -6.36 -15.13 2.85
N ARG A 104 -6.34 -14.48 1.68
CA ARG A 104 -6.97 -15.03 0.47
C ARG A 104 -6.26 -16.29 -0.03
N ILE A 105 -4.92 -16.31 -0.01
CA ILE A 105 -4.15 -17.53 -0.37
C ILE A 105 -4.43 -18.64 0.62
N GLY A 106 -4.50 -18.32 1.91
CA GLY A 106 -4.82 -19.31 2.98
C GLY A 106 -6.27 -19.75 3.02
N GLY A 107 -7.15 -19.23 2.13
CA GLY A 107 -8.58 -19.58 2.11
C GLY A 107 -9.38 -19.03 3.31
N ALA A 108 -8.75 -18.19 4.16
CA ALA A 108 -9.37 -17.65 5.36
C ALA A 108 -10.03 -16.27 5.15
N LEU A 109 -9.98 -15.72 3.91
CA LEU A 109 -10.57 -14.43 3.61
C LEU A 109 -12.10 -14.56 3.49
N THR A 110 -12.79 -14.05 4.50
CA THR A 110 -14.24 -13.86 4.50
C THR A 110 -14.57 -12.37 4.58
N VAL A 111 -15.78 -11.99 4.19
CA VAL A 111 -16.20 -10.58 4.25
C VAL A 111 -16.05 -9.97 5.65
N PRO A 112 -16.47 -10.62 6.75
CA PRO A 112 -16.27 -10.08 8.09
C PRO A 112 -14.78 -9.94 8.46
N VAL A 113 -13.91 -10.86 8.03
CA VAL A 113 -12.47 -10.76 8.27
C VAL A 113 -11.87 -9.57 7.52
N ALA A 114 -12.28 -9.34 6.27
CA ALA A 114 -11.83 -8.17 5.51
C ALA A 114 -12.24 -6.86 6.18
N ILE A 115 -13.49 -6.76 6.62
CA ILE A 115 -14.00 -5.60 7.36
C ILE A 115 -13.18 -5.39 8.66
N PHE A 116 -12.93 -6.46 9.41
CA PHE A 116 -12.14 -6.40 10.64
C PHE A 116 -10.73 -5.86 10.40
N VAL A 117 -10.04 -6.32 9.34
CA VAL A 117 -8.69 -5.83 8.99
C VAL A 117 -8.70 -4.34 8.68
N VAL A 118 -9.69 -3.87 7.92
CA VAL A 118 -9.82 -2.44 7.58
C VAL A 118 -10.12 -1.59 8.84
N LEU A 119 -11.03 -2.05 9.69
CA LEU A 119 -11.35 -1.37 10.95
C LEU A 119 -10.13 -1.33 11.89
N LEU A 120 -9.37 -2.42 11.97
CA LEU A 120 -8.16 -2.50 12.78
C LEU A 120 -7.11 -1.50 12.28
N ALA A 121 -6.88 -1.42 10.95
CA ALA A 121 -5.96 -0.46 10.37
C ALA A 121 -6.40 0.99 10.68
N GLY A 122 -7.70 1.29 10.59
CA GLY A 122 -8.26 2.59 10.98
C GLY A 122 -8.09 2.89 12.47
N ALA A 123 -8.29 1.91 13.33
CA ALA A 123 -8.11 2.05 14.79
C ALA A 123 -6.63 2.32 15.14
N ILE A 124 -5.70 1.61 14.50
CA ILE A 124 -4.25 1.83 14.68
C ILE A 124 -3.89 3.26 14.26
N GLU A 125 -4.38 3.72 13.10
CA GLU A 125 -4.13 5.09 12.65
C GLU A 125 -4.69 6.13 13.63
N TRP A 126 -5.91 5.93 14.11
CA TRP A 126 -6.54 6.82 15.07
C TRP A 126 -5.79 6.90 16.41
N LEU A 127 -5.36 5.75 16.95
CA LEU A 127 -4.54 5.68 18.16
C LEU A 127 -3.19 6.37 17.98
N ALA A 128 -2.58 6.18 16.82
CA ALA A 128 -1.31 6.80 16.50
C ALA A 128 -1.41 8.32 16.39
N ILE A 129 -2.51 8.86 15.82
CA ILE A 129 -2.80 10.30 15.80
C ILE A 129 -2.91 10.83 17.24
N ARG A 130 -3.65 10.14 18.11
CA ARG A 130 -3.81 10.56 19.51
C ARG A 130 -2.51 10.55 20.30
N ARG A 131 -1.61 9.58 20.07
CA ARG A 131 -0.35 9.47 20.83
C ARG A 131 0.73 10.43 20.37
N PHE A 132 0.83 10.70 19.07
CA PHE A 132 1.96 11.42 18.49
C PHE A 132 1.63 12.86 18.06
N ASP A 133 0.36 13.22 17.94
CA ASP A 133 -0.09 14.56 17.55
C ASP A 133 -0.80 15.30 18.72
N ALA A 134 -0.81 14.74 19.94
CA ALA A 134 -1.24 15.46 21.13
C ALA A 134 -0.22 16.55 21.45
N PRO A 135 -0.66 17.81 21.76
CA PRO A 135 0.20 18.94 22.06
C PRO A 135 1.00 18.73 23.34
#